data_51a44daa22c2a2de2d0911fd86a815ed
#
_entry.id   51a44daa22c2a2de2d0911fd86a815ed
#
_cell.length_a   1.000
_cell.length_b   1.000
_cell.length_c   1.000
_cell.angle_alpha   90.00
_cell.angle_beta   90.00
_cell.angle_gamma   90.00
#
_symmetry.space_group_name_H-M   'P 1'
#
loop_
_entity.id
_entity.type
_entity.pdbx_description
1 polymer ?
#
loop_
_entity_poly.entity_id
_entity_poly.type
_entity_poly.pdbx_seq_one_letter_code
_entity_poly.pdbx_strand_id
1 'polypeptide(L)' 'MNNITEETKTKPIRFDIELLEKIEKLAKENQRDFSKQVRFMCEEYIKIKEQK' A
#
# COMPACT_ATOMS: atom_id res chain seq x y z
N MET A 1 4.05 12.53 -19.91
CA MET A 1 3.88 11.91 -19.72
C MET A 1 3.90 11.15 -19.40
N ASN A 2 3.62 11.01 -19.39
CA ASN A 2 3.41 10.23 -19.06
C ASN A 2 3.49 9.36 -18.88
N ASN A 3 3.28 8.87 -18.66
CA ASN A 3 3.21 7.96 -18.56
C ASN A 3 2.76 7.12 -18.63
N ILE A 4 2.57 7.26 -18.78
CA ILE A 4 2.08 6.47 -19.31
C ILE A 4 2.17 5.08 -19.22
N THR A 5 3.14 4.54 -19.00
CA THR A 5 3.31 3.19 -18.81
C THR A 5 2.73 2.73 -17.56
N GLU A 6 2.32 3.60 -16.73
CA GLU A 6 1.75 3.19 -15.56
C GLU A 6 0.34 3.33 -15.65
N GLU A 7 -0.39 2.29 -15.91
CA GLU A 7 -1.77 2.31 -15.85
C GLU A 7 -2.18 2.04 -14.47
N THR A 8 -2.91 2.92 -13.83
CA THR A 8 -3.42 2.65 -12.51
C THR A 8 -4.87 2.29 -12.63
N LYS A 9 -5.26 1.26 -11.94
CA LYS A 9 -6.64 0.85 -11.90
C LYS A 9 -7.10 0.89 -10.47
N THR A 10 -8.33 1.30 -10.29
CA THR A 10 -8.88 1.40 -8.95
C THR A 10 -9.60 0.11 -8.63
N LYS A 11 -9.27 -0.48 -7.51
CA LYS A 11 -9.95 -1.67 -7.03
C LYS A 11 -10.44 -1.43 -5.63
N PRO A 12 -11.70 -1.67 -5.37
CA PRO A 12 -12.20 -1.49 -4.00
C PRO A 12 -11.68 -2.61 -3.13
N ILE A 13 -11.17 -2.26 -1.99
CA ILE A 13 -10.66 -3.22 -1.03
C ILE A 13 -11.28 -2.91 0.30
N ARG A 14 -11.74 -3.94 0.98
CA ARG A 14 -12.31 -3.76 2.29
C ARG A 14 -11.31 -4.17 3.34
N PHE A 15 -11.22 -3.36 4.38
CA PHE A 15 -10.38 -3.69 5.50
C PHE A 15 -11.28 -3.79 6.72
N ASP A 16 -11.03 -4.76 7.60
CA ASP A 16 -11.76 -4.70 8.85
C ASP A 16 -11.16 -3.56 9.67
N ILE A 17 -11.90 -3.13 10.66
CA ILE A 17 -11.53 -1.93 11.40
C ILE A 17 -10.21 -2.09 12.11
N GLU A 18 -9.96 -3.25 12.65
CA GLU A 18 -8.74 -3.49 13.35
C GLU A 18 -7.52 -3.34 12.46
N LEU A 19 -7.59 -3.93 11.28
CA LEU A 19 -6.49 -3.84 10.34
C LEU A 19 -6.33 -2.42 9.84
N LEU A 20 -7.45 -1.77 9.56
CA LEU A 20 -7.42 -0.40 9.09
C LEU A 20 -6.70 0.51 10.09
N GLU A 21 -7.03 0.36 11.35
CA GLU A 21 -6.42 1.20 12.37
C GLU A 21 -4.93 0.95 12.49
N LYS A 22 -4.53 -0.28 12.36
CA LYS A 22 -3.11 -0.60 12.45
C LYS A 22 -2.33 0.00 11.29
N ILE A 23 -2.92 -0.04 10.11
CA ILE A 23 -2.28 0.55 8.94
C ILE A 23 -2.19 2.06 9.09
N GLU A 24 -3.27 2.67 9.59
CA GLU A 24 -3.25 4.11 9.77
C GLU A 24 -2.19 4.53 10.78
N LYS A 25 -2.01 3.75 11.80
CA LYS A 25 -1.00 4.05 12.79
C LYS A 25 0.40 3.97 12.18
N LEU A 26 0.63 2.94 11.39
CA LEU A 26 1.92 2.81 10.72
C LEU A 26 2.16 3.93 9.74
N ALA A 27 1.12 4.34 9.04
CA ALA A 27 1.25 5.43 8.09
C ALA A 27 1.66 6.70 8.79
N LYS A 28 1.05 6.94 9.94
CA LYS A 28 1.36 8.12 10.70
C LYS A 28 2.80 8.08 11.20
N GLU A 29 3.23 6.94 11.68
CA GLU A 29 4.59 6.80 12.18
C GLU A 29 5.61 7.01 11.09
N ASN A 30 5.27 6.61 9.87
CA ASN A 30 6.17 6.76 8.74
C ASN A 30 5.93 8.02 7.94
N GLN A 31 5.03 8.85 8.41
CA GLN A 31 4.70 10.11 7.75
C GLN A 31 4.27 9.90 6.32
N ARG A 32 3.46 8.88 6.11
CA ARG A 32 2.88 8.58 4.81
C ARG A 32 1.38 8.65 4.92
N ASP A 33 0.71 8.92 3.80
CA ASP A 33 -0.73 8.82 3.86
C ASP A 33 -1.12 7.35 3.76
N PHE A 34 -2.38 7.07 3.97
CA PHE A 34 -2.86 5.70 4.04
C PHE A 34 -2.56 4.92 2.75
N SER A 35 -2.86 5.52 1.62
CA SER A 35 -2.66 4.84 0.35
C SER A 35 -1.21 4.50 0.10
N LYS A 36 -0.32 5.42 0.40
CA LYS A 36 1.09 5.18 0.19
C LYS A 36 1.61 4.13 1.15
N GLN A 37 1.08 4.12 2.37
CA GLN A 37 1.51 3.11 3.32
C GLN A 37 1.09 1.72 2.86
N VAL A 38 -0.14 1.57 2.40
CA VAL A 38 -0.62 0.28 1.92
C VAL A 38 0.21 -0.19 0.74
N ARG A 39 0.47 0.72 -0.19
CA ARG A 39 1.24 0.39 -1.36
C ARG A 39 2.65 -0.06 -0.98
N PHE A 40 3.26 0.65 -0.06
CA PHE A 40 4.60 0.30 0.39
C PHE A 40 4.63 -1.11 0.99
N MET A 41 3.65 -1.42 1.83
CA MET A 41 3.62 -2.73 2.46
C MET A 41 3.43 -3.83 1.44
N CYS A 42 2.57 -3.59 0.46
CA CYS A 42 2.33 -4.58 -0.58
C CYS A 42 3.59 -4.81 -1.40
N GLU A 43 4.27 -3.75 -1.76
CA GLU A 43 5.48 -3.88 -2.56
C GLU A 43 6.57 -4.61 -1.80
N GLU A 44 6.68 -4.35 -0.51
CA GLU A 44 7.68 -5.04 0.29
C GLU A 44 7.38 -6.52 0.40
N TYR A 45 6.13 -6.86 0.60
CA TYR A 45 5.76 -8.25 0.71
C TYR A 45 6.05 -9.00 -0.59
N ILE A 46 5.71 -8.39 -1.71
CA ILE A 46 5.95 -9.02 -3.01
C ILE A 46 7.43 -9.19 -3.25
N LYS A 47 8.21 -8.18 -2.88
CA LYS A 47 9.63 -8.24 -3.03
C LYS A 47 10.22 -9.40 -2.26
N ILE A 48 9.77 -9.60 -1.05
CA ILE A 48 10.23 -10.70 -0.24
C ILE A 48 9.89 -12.04 -0.87
N LYS A 49 8.69 -12.15 -1.39
CA LYS A 49 8.26 -13.38 -2.01
C LYS A 49 9.01 -13.69 -3.31
N GLU A 50 9.41 -12.65 -4.00
CA GLU A 50 10.10 -12.84 -5.27
C GLU A 50 11.58 -13.07 -5.12
N GLN A 51 12.08 -12.89 -3.95
CA GLN A 51 13.48 -13.08 -3.70
C GLN A 51 13.83 -14.49 -3.40
N LYS A 52 13.26 -15.43 -3.92
CA LYS A 52 13.58 -16.78 -3.58
C LYS A 52 14.81 -17.34 -4.21
#